data_441800229bbf19929a39364ff8f8f7f2
#
_entry.id   441800229bbf19929a39364ff8f8f7f2
#
_cell.length_a   1.000
_cell.length_b   1.000
_cell.length_c   1.000
_cell.angle_alpha   90.00
_cell.angle_beta   90.00
_cell.angle_gamma   90.00
#
_symmetry.space_group_name_H-M   'P 1'
#
loop_
_entity.id
_entity.type
_entity.pdbx_description
1 polymer ?
#
loop_
_entity_poly.entity_id
_entity_poly.type
_entity_poly.pdbx_seq_one_letter_code
_entity_poly.pdbx_strand_id
1 'polypeptide(L)'
;MSRHPSWPRLAAATLIAASFLAHAQSITGAGSSAAAPVYKTWATEYAKDHGDALAYDPVGSGAGMARIMAGSVDFGASDVIASKAELAKHDLVMFPTVITGIAPVVNLPQLGAGKLRLSGDVLARIYLGEISQWDAPEIRALNPGVALPAWRIILVVRADGSGTTYHFADYLGRQNATWKQRFGAATKLAWPGGVTAVNGSGGVSKAVRETQGAIGYIDYSYVIDDGLSAISMRNAEGQFVAPSADGFREAVLHSSWFTSGDFASEINDMPGPKSWPITMGTYIAVPRVAQHPAQVQSALRFVTWGYLHGDLLARQAKFVPLPDKVQASAYNEISKVAGPDGKSLGAGALADLMKAR
;
A
#
# COMPACT_ATOMS: atom_id res chain seq x y z
N MET A 1 1.13 13.55 -93.15
CA MET A 1 2.11 14.04 -92.17
C MET A 1 1.33 14.58 -90.98
N SER A 2 1.14 13.78 -89.95
CA SER A 2 0.42 14.17 -88.73
C SER A 2 1.34 13.90 -87.52
N ARG A 3 1.77 14.97 -86.87
CA ARG A 3 2.60 14.91 -85.68
C ARG A 3 1.68 14.80 -84.47
N HIS A 4 1.87 13.72 -83.66
CA HIS A 4 1.27 13.56 -82.32
C HIS A 4 2.15 14.23 -81.28
N PRO A 5 1.61 15.02 -80.32
CA PRO A 5 2.39 15.54 -79.20
C PRO A 5 2.49 14.54 -78.09
N SER A 6 3.68 14.25 -77.61
CA SER A 6 4.03 13.48 -76.47
C SER A 6 3.80 14.27 -75.14
N TRP A 7 2.93 13.76 -74.25
CA TRP A 7 2.76 14.32 -72.92
C TRP A 7 3.68 13.62 -71.91
N PRO A 8 4.33 14.33 -70.99
CA PRO A 8 5.14 13.72 -69.93
C PRO A 8 4.24 13.17 -68.84
N ARG A 9 4.49 11.91 -68.46
CA ARG A 9 3.87 11.23 -67.31
C ARG A 9 4.50 11.78 -66.06
N LEU A 10 3.77 12.60 -65.29
CA LEU A 10 4.09 12.91 -63.89
C LEU A 10 3.85 11.68 -63.06
N ALA A 11 4.93 11.09 -62.53
CA ALA A 11 4.86 10.06 -61.48
C ALA A 11 4.56 10.78 -60.16
N ALA A 12 3.34 10.62 -59.63
CA ALA A 12 2.96 11.02 -58.29
C ALA A 12 3.59 10.06 -57.28
N ALA A 13 4.66 10.47 -56.63
CA ALA A 13 5.21 9.75 -55.48
C ALA A 13 4.28 9.98 -54.26
N THR A 14 3.45 9.01 -53.95
CA THR A 14 2.63 8.99 -52.72
C THR A 14 3.54 8.69 -51.55
N LEU A 15 3.94 9.69 -50.76
CA LEU A 15 4.56 9.50 -49.43
C LEU A 15 3.48 8.94 -48.50
N ILE A 16 3.58 7.65 -48.18
CA ILE A 16 2.83 7.02 -47.08
C ILE A 16 3.56 7.45 -45.79
N ALA A 17 3.05 8.50 -45.16
CA ALA A 17 3.42 8.81 -43.78
C ALA A 17 2.86 7.71 -42.89
N ALA A 18 3.71 6.74 -42.53
CA ALA A 18 3.39 5.76 -41.47
C ALA A 18 3.32 6.54 -40.16
N SER A 19 2.13 6.96 -39.78
CA SER A 19 1.85 7.44 -38.41
C SER A 19 2.08 6.29 -37.49
N PHE A 20 3.22 6.25 -36.80
CA PHE A 20 3.40 5.41 -35.62
C PHE A 20 2.42 5.95 -34.57
N LEU A 21 1.23 5.38 -34.53
CA LEU A 21 0.36 5.47 -33.35
C LEU A 21 1.15 4.81 -32.22
N ALA A 22 1.79 5.59 -31.39
CA ALA A 22 2.30 5.13 -30.11
C ALA A 22 1.09 4.55 -29.36
N HIS A 23 0.96 3.24 -29.35
CA HIS A 23 -0.05 2.57 -28.54
C HIS A 23 0.31 2.86 -27.08
N ALA A 24 -0.52 3.64 -26.38
CA ALA A 24 -0.43 3.80 -24.95
C ALA A 24 -0.42 2.39 -24.33
N GLN A 25 0.66 2.02 -23.67
CA GLN A 25 0.82 0.70 -23.10
C GLN A 25 0.05 0.68 -21.78
N SER A 26 -0.90 -0.24 -21.61
CA SER A 26 -1.61 -0.41 -20.35
C SER A 26 -0.76 -1.23 -19.40
N ILE A 27 -0.36 -0.62 -18.27
CA ILE A 27 0.30 -1.30 -17.17
C ILE A 27 -0.78 -1.96 -16.31
N THR A 28 -0.63 -3.25 -16.02
CA THR A 28 -1.57 -3.99 -15.18
C THR A 28 -0.96 -4.28 -13.82
N GLY A 29 -1.69 -3.99 -12.75
CA GLY A 29 -1.27 -4.28 -11.39
C GLY A 29 -2.42 -4.76 -10.51
N ALA A 30 -2.12 -5.56 -9.50
CA ALA A 30 -3.14 -5.99 -8.54
C ALA A 30 -2.55 -6.17 -7.14
N GLY A 31 -3.36 -5.95 -6.10
CA GLY A 31 -2.90 -6.24 -4.75
C GLY A 31 -3.43 -5.33 -3.65
N SER A 32 -2.52 -4.78 -2.85
CA SER A 32 -2.85 -3.99 -1.66
C SER A 32 -3.93 -2.94 -1.93
N SER A 33 -5.04 -3.05 -1.21
CA SER A 33 -6.08 -2.02 -1.25
C SER A 33 -5.70 -0.77 -0.45
N ALA A 34 -4.74 -0.87 0.46
CA ALA A 34 -4.19 0.28 1.18
C ALA A 34 -3.38 1.18 0.23
N ALA A 35 -2.60 0.60 -0.70
CA ALA A 35 -1.80 1.35 -1.66
C ALA A 35 -2.60 1.96 -2.84
N ALA A 36 -3.85 1.54 -3.05
CA ALA A 36 -4.65 1.96 -4.20
C ALA A 36 -4.77 3.50 -4.35
N PRO A 37 -4.98 4.30 -3.29
CA PRO A 37 -5.09 5.76 -3.41
C PRO A 37 -3.81 6.40 -3.97
N VAL A 38 -2.64 6.01 -3.51
CA VAL A 38 -1.37 6.61 -3.99
C VAL A 38 -1.06 6.17 -5.41
N TYR A 39 -1.29 4.89 -5.77
CA TYR A 39 -1.07 4.43 -7.14
C TYR A 39 -2.02 5.11 -8.13
N LYS A 40 -3.29 5.34 -7.74
CA LYS A 40 -4.23 6.11 -8.55
C LYS A 40 -3.75 7.55 -8.75
N THR A 41 -3.27 8.19 -7.69
CA THR A 41 -2.77 9.57 -7.75
C THR A 41 -1.54 9.65 -8.67
N TRP A 42 -0.56 8.76 -8.48
CA TRP A 42 0.62 8.69 -9.35
C TRP A 42 0.26 8.40 -10.80
N ALA A 43 -0.63 7.43 -11.05
CA ALA A 43 -1.04 7.05 -12.39
C ALA A 43 -1.71 8.19 -13.16
N THR A 44 -2.51 9.00 -12.47
CA THR A 44 -3.19 10.15 -13.07
C THR A 44 -2.19 11.19 -13.59
N GLU A 45 -1.13 11.47 -12.82
CA GLU A 45 -0.10 12.44 -13.24
C GLU A 45 0.88 11.83 -14.24
N TYR A 46 1.31 10.58 -14.01
CA TYR A 46 2.20 9.85 -14.91
C TYR A 46 1.64 9.73 -16.33
N ALA A 47 0.35 9.46 -16.46
CA ALA A 47 -0.30 9.32 -17.76
C ALA A 47 -0.28 10.63 -18.60
N LYS A 48 -0.25 11.80 -17.95
CA LYS A 48 -0.17 13.09 -18.66
C LYS A 48 1.14 13.26 -19.42
N ASP A 49 2.23 12.77 -18.82
CA ASP A 49 3.58 12.96 -19.36
C ASP A 49 4.02 11.80 -20.26
N HIS A 50 3.53 10.58 -20.02
CA HIS A 50 4.03 9.37 -20.64
C HIS A 50 2.99 8.62 -21.49
N GLY A 51 1.71 8.97 -21.38
CA GLY A 51 0.63 8.34 -22.15
C GLY A 51 0.25 6.92 -21.71
N ASP A 52 1.02 6.28 -20.82
CA ASP A 52 0.73 4.94 -20.32
C ASP A 52 -0.39 4.99 -19.27
N ALA A 53 -1.35 4.06 -19.34
CA ALA A 53 -2.43 3.94 -18.39
C ALA A 53 -2.14 2.81 -17.40
N LEU A 54 -2.43 3.04 -16.12
CA LEU A 54 -2.40 2.00 -15.10
C LEU A 54 -3.80 1.45 -14.83
N ALA A 55 -3.98 0.13 -15.03
CA ALA A 55 -5.12 -0.64 -14.57
C ALA A 55 -4.75 -1.37 -13.28
N TYR A 56 -5.14 -0.82 -12.13
CA TYR A 56 -4.84 -1.39 -10.81
C TYR A 56 -6.09 -1.96 -10.14
N ASP A 57 -6.03 -3.26 -9.75
CA ASP A 57 -7.12 -3.97 -9.08
C ASP A 57 -6.80 -4.16 -7.57
N PRO A 58 -7.49 -3.45 -6.64
CA PRO A 58 -7.20 -3.48 -5.21
C PRO A 58 -7.81 -4.69 -4.48
N VAL A 59 -7.41 -5.90 -4.86
CA VAL A 59 -7.94 -7.20 -4.39
C VAL A 59 -7.34 -7.72 -3.07
N GLY A 60 -6.43 -6.95 -2.45
CA GLY A 60 -5.68 -7.32 -1.26
C GLY A 60 -4.32 -7.96 -1.56
N SER A 61 -3.39 -7.83 -0.60
CA SER A 61 -1.98 -8.26 -0.76
C SER A 61 -1.84 -9.72 -1.17
N GLY A 62 -2.60 -10.62 -0.54
CA GLY A 62 -2.54 -12.04 -0.85
C GLY A 62 -2.93 -12.37 -2.29
N ALA A 63 -4.03 -11.79 -2.80
CA ALA A 63 -4.48 -11.99 -4.18
C ALA A 63 -3.52 -11.32 -5.18
N GLY A 64 -2.95 -10.15 -4.85
CA GLY A 64 -1.94 -9.49 -5.67
C GLY A 64 -0.70 -10.36 -5.87
N MET A 65 -0.16 -10.92 -4.78
CA MET A 65 0.97 -11.85 -4.86
C MET A 65 0.63 -13.11 -5.65
N ALA A 66 -0.56 -13.69 -5.48
CA ALA A 66 -0.99 -14.84 -6.27
C ALA A 66 -1.06 -14.53 -7.77
N ARG A 67 -1.55 -13.34 -8.15
CA ARG A 67 -1.65 -12.93 -9.56
C ARG A 67 -0.30 -12.72 -10.22
N ILE A 68 0.67 -12.10 -9.52
CA ILE A 68 2.02 -11.94 -10.10
C ILE A 68 2.74 -13.27 -10.19
N MET A 69 2.60 -14.18 -9.22
CA MET A 69 3.14 -15.54 -9.29
C MET A 69 2.55 -16.35 -10.45
N ALA A 70 1.29 -16.08 -10.83
CA ALA A 70 0.62 -16.68 -11.98
C ALA A 70 0.93 -15.97 -13.31
N GLY A 71 1.69 -14.88 -13.33
CA GLY A 71 2.00 -14.09 -14.52
C GLY A 71 0.79 -13.39 -15.16
N SER A 72 -0.28 -13.14 -14.38
CA SER A 72 -1.53 -12.55 -14.90
C SER A 72 -1.60 -11.03 -14.80
N VAL A 73 -0.59 -10.39 -14.22
CA VAL A 73 -0.40 -8.93 -14.10
C VAL A 73 1.08 -8.59 -14.27
N ASP A 74 1.40 -7.34 -14.60
CA ASP A 74 2.77 -6.88 -14.78
C ASP A 74 3.46 -6.64 -13.43
N PHE A 75 2.69 -6.32 -12.37
CA PHE A 75 3.18 -6.28 -11.00
C PHE A 75 2.12 -6.70 -9.98
N GLY A 76 2.58 -7.32 -8.89
CA GLY A 76 1.79 -7.56 -7.69
C GLY A 76 2.11 -6.52 -6.62
N ALA A 77 1.11 -6.07 -5.85
CA ALA A 77 1.34 -5.16 -4.74
C ALA A 77 0.96 -5.81 -3.41
N SER A 78 1.82 -5.62 -2.40
CA SER A 78 1.63 -6.19 -1.06
C SER A 78 2.14 -5.23 0.00
N ASP A 79 1.52 -5.21 1.17
CA ASP A 79 2.04 -4.48 2.33
C ASP A 79 2.98 -5.37 3.18
N VAL A 80 3.13 -6.63 2.82
CA VAL A 80 4.05 -7.58 3.48
C VAL A 80 5.11 -8.00 2.48
N ILE A 81 6.39 -7.86 2.85
CA ILE A 81 7.48 -8.37 2.04
C ILE A 81 7.53 -9.90 2.13
N ALA A 82 7.61 -10.57 0.98
CA ALA A 82 7.78 -12.01 0.94
C ALA A 82 9.19 -12.42 1.39
N SER A 83 9.33 -13.61 1.96
CA SER A 83 10.62 -14.13 2.36
C SER A 83 11.56 -14.31 1.15
N LYS A 84 12.89 -14.20 1.38
CA LYS A 84 13.88 -14.45 0.32
C LYS A 84 13.71 -15.79 -0.37
N ALA A 85 13.32 -16.83 0.40
CA ALA A 85 13.06 -18.17 -0.13
C ALA A 85 11.84 -18.19 -1.05
N GLU A 86 10.78 -17.49 -0.70
CA GLU A 86 9.57 -17.40 -1.51
C GLU A 86 9.80 -16.57 -2.78
N LEU A 87 10.49 -15.45 -2.68
CA LEU A 87 10.89 -14.63 -3.84
C LEU A 87 11.76 -15.45 -4.81
N ALA A 88 12.74 -16.20 -4.29
CA ALA A 88 13.60 -17.05 -5.11
C ALA A 88 12.83 -18.20 -5.77
N LYS A 89 11.88 -18.83 -5.05
CA LYS A 89 11.04 -19.92 -5.57
C LYS A 89 10.20 -19.50 -6.78
N HIS A 90 9.73 -18.26 -6.78
CA HIS A 90 8.86 -17.71 -7.83
C HIS A 90 9.59 -16.77 -8.80
N ASP A 91 10.92 -16.69 -8.70
CA ASP A 91 11.79 -15.79 -9.48
C ASP A 91 11.29 -14.34 -9.49
N LEU A 92 10.97 -13.81 -8.29
CA LEU A 92 10.47 -12.46 -8.11
C LEU A 92 11.53 -11.55 -7.47
N VAL A 93 11.41 -10.26 -7.78
CA VAL A 93 12.06 -9.16 -7.07
C VAL A 93 10.98 -8.33 -6.41
N MET A 94 11.22 -7.86 -5.18
CA MET A 94 10.27 -7.07 -4.42
C MET A 94 10.96 -5.85 -3.81
N PHE A 95 10.32 -4.68 -3.91
CA PHE A 95 10.86 -3.41 -3.42
C PHE A 95 9.72 -2.51 -2.93
N PRO A 96 9.97 -1.61 -1.93
CA PRO A 96 8.96 -0.73 -1.36
C PRO A 96 8.60 0.42 -2.30
N THR A 97 7.41 0.99 -2.13
CA THR A 97 6.94 2.16 -2.89
C THR A 97 6.67 3.39 -2.03
N VAL A 98 5.94 3.21 -0.94
CA VAL A 98 5.57 4.28 0.01
C VAL A 98 5.39 3.68 1.41
N ILE A 99 5.26 4.56 2.40
CA ILE A 99 4.99 4.23 3.79
C ILE A 99 3.65 4.82 4.19
N THR A 100 2.91 4.10 5.05
CA THR A 100 1.63 4.54 5.60
C THR A 100 1.43 4.01 7.02
N GLY A 101 0.31 4.36 7.66
CA GLY A 101 -0.07 3.82 8.96
C GLY A 101 -1.44 3.15 8.93
N ILE A 102 -1.60 2.19 9.80
CA ILE A 102 -2.88 1.53 10.06
C ILE A 102 -3.53 2.18 11.27
N ALA A 103 -4.73 2.68 11.12
CA ALA A 103 -5.49 3.30 12.20
C ALA A 103 -6.66 2.40 12.62
N PRO A 104 -6.77 2.06 13.91
CA PRO A 104 -8.03 1.61 14.46
C PRO A 104 -9.07 2.73 14.37
N VAL A 105 -10.26 2.42 13.85
CA VAL A 105 -11.35 3.37 13.60
C VAL A 105 -12.64 2.88 14.24
N VAL A 106 -13.47 3.83 14.68
CA VAL A 106 -14.72 3.52 15.38
C VAL A 106 -15.90 4.31 14.85
N ASN A 107 -17.09 3.75 15.05
CA ASN A 107 -18.35 4.45 14.85
C ASN A 107 -19.06 4.67 16.20
N LEU A 108 -18.64 5.72 16.89
CA LEU A 108 -19.21 6.21 18.16
C LEU A 108 -19.61 7.67 17.98
N PRO A 109 -20.78 7.97 17.38
CA PRO A 109 -21.12 9.32 16.92
C PRO A 109 -21.19 10.38 18.01
N GLN A 110 -21.41 10.00 19.29
CA GLN A 110 -21.37 10.92 20.42
C GLN A 110 -19.96 11.30 20.88
N LEU A 111 -18.91 10.57 20.40
CA LEU A 111 -17.52 10.91 20.65
C LEU A 111 -16.97 11.66 19.44
N GLY A 112 -16.48 12.87 19.64
CA GLY A 112 -15.75 13.58 18.58
C GLY A 112 -14.53 12.78 18.11
N ALA A 113 -14.11 13.00 16.87
CA ALA A 113 -12.96 12.31 16.26
C ALA A 113 -11.70 12.46 17.15
N GLY A 114 -10.94 11.37 17.31
CA GLY A 114 -9.69 11.33 18.07
C GLY A 114 -9.84 11.41 19.58
N LYS A 115 -11.04 11.40 20.12
CA LYS A 115 -11.29 11.48 21.58
C LYS A 115 -11.08 10.15 22.30
N LEU A 116 -11.23 9.03 21.61
CA LEU A 116 -11.03 7.71 22.20
C LEU A 116 -9.54 7.36 22.24
N ARG A 117 -9.09 6.83 23.37
CA ARG A 117 -7.71 6.38 23.61
C ARG A 117 -7.70 4.90 23.94
N LEU A 118 -6.81 4.14 23.32
CA LEU A 118 -6.58 2.74 23.66
C LEU A 118 -5.07 2.44 23.79
N SER A 119 -4.74 1.45 24.63
CA SER A 119 -3.43 0.80 24.59
C SER A 119 -3.47 -0.38 23.64
N GLY A 120 -2.30 -0.87 23.19
CA GLY A 120 -2.22 -2.05 22.35
C GLY A 120 -2.78 -3.29 23.01
N ASP A 121 -2.55 -3.48 24.33
CA ASP A 121 -3.12 -4.59 25.10
C ASP A 121 -4.65 -4.55 25.12
N VAL A 122 -5.25 -3.38 25.43
CA VAL A 122 -6.72 -3.24 25.44
C VAL A 122 -7.30 -3.49 24.04
N LEU A 123 -6.64 -3.00 22.99
CA LEU A 123 -7.05 -3.26 21.60
C LEU A 123 -6.97 -4.77 21.28
N ALA A 124 -5.91 -5.47 21.70
CA ALA A 124 -5.79 -6.91 21.52
C ALA A 124 -6.91 -7.68 22.24
N ARG A 125 -7.21 -7.31 23.49
CA ARG A 125 -8.29 -7.94 24.28
C ARG A 125 -9.69 -7.70 23.70
N ILE A 126 -9.91 -6.56 23.03
CA ILE A 126 -11.13 -6.31 22.26
C ILE A 126 -11.23 -7.31 21.10
N TYR A 127 -10.18 -7.49 20.31
CA TYR A 127 -10.19 -8.43 19.19
C TYR A 127 -10.10 -9.90 19.59
N LEU A 128 -9.66 -10.21 20.82
CA LEU A 128 -9.79 -11.53 21.44
C LEU A 128 -11.23 -11.85 21.92
N GLY A 129 -12.10 -10.82 21.97
CA GLY A 129 -13.46 -10.94 22.50
C GLY A 129 -13.55 -10.90 24.04
N GLU A 130 -12.46 -10.60 24.74
CA GLU A 130 -12.41 -10.46 26.19
C GLU A 130 -13.07 -9.16 26.68
N ILE A 131 -12.98 -8.09 25.87
CA ILE A 131 -13.65 -6.81 26.10
C ILE A 131 -14.70 -6.64 25.01
N SER A 132 -15.97 -6.66 25.38
CA SER A 132 -17.10 -6.70 24.44
C SER A 132 -18.04 -5.48 24.49
N GLN A 133 -17.77 -4.53 25.40
CA GLN A 133 -18.57 -3.30 25.57
C GLN A 133 -17.67 -2.07 25.61
N TRP A 134 -18.14 -0.96 25.04
CA TRP A 134 -17.38 0.30 24.98
C TRP A 134 -17.18 0.94 26.35
N ASP A 135 -18.08 0.71 27.30
CA ASP A 135 -17.99 1.23 28.66
C ASP A 135 -17.27 0.28 29.65
N ALA A 136 -16.54 -0.71 29.14
CA ALA A 136 -15.75 -1.61 29.95
C ALA A 136 -14.75 -0.85 30.85
N PRO A 137 -14.47 -1.33 32.08
CA PRO A 137 -13.57 -0.65 33.03
C PRO A 137 -12.20 -0.34 32.46
N GLU A 138 -11.64 -1.24 31.65
CA GLU A 138 -10.33 -1.08 31.01
C GLU A 138 -10.30 0.08 30.00
N ILE A 139 -11.39 0.25 29.24
CA ILE A 139 -11.51 1.36 28.29
C ILE A 139 -11.74 2.67 29.06
N ARG A 140 -12.60 2.66 30.08
CA ARG A 140 -12.85 3.85 30.93
C ARG A 140 -11.58 4.33 31.62
N ALA A 141 -10.73 3.44 32.10
CA ALA A 141 -9.47 3.79 32.77
C ALA A 141 -8.51 4.57 31.86
N LEU A 142 -8.55 4.32 30.55
CA LEU A 142 -7.75 5.04 29.54
C LEU A 142 -8.41 6.35 29.08
N ASN A 143 -9.68 6.58 29.43
CA ASN A 143 -10.51 7.68 28.94
C ASN A 143 -11.23 8.41 30.09
N PRO A 144 -10.50 8.95 31.09
CA PRO A 144 -11.13 9.66 32.19
C PRO A 144 -11.92 10.88 31.69
N GLY A 145 -13.14 11.03 32.19
CA GLY A 145 -14.03 12.13 31.81
C GLY A 145 -14.74 11.98 30.45
N VAL A 146 -14.49 10.89 29.71
CA VAL A 146 -15.20 10.59 28.45
C VAL A 146 -16.45 9.76 28.76
N ALA A 147 -17.62 10.24 28.32
CA ALA A 147 -18.88 9.47 28.42
C ALA A 147 -18.90 8.35 27.36
N LEU A 148 -18.53 7.15 27.76
CA LEU A 148 -18.57 5.97 26.90
C LEU A 148 -19.95 5.31 26.93
N PRO A 149 -20.53 4.92 25.79
CA PRO A 149 -21.82 4.28 25.74
C PRO A 149 -21.75 2.82 26.21
N ALA A 150 -22.79 2.33 26.84
CA ALA A 150 -22.95 0.90 27.17
C ALA A 150 -23.37 0.08 25.94
N TRP A 151 -22.64 0.23 24.83
CA TRP A 151 -22.91 -0.49 23.60
C TRP A 151 -21.93 -1.63 23.40
N ARG A 152 -22.44 -2.69 22.76
CA ARG A 152 -21.61 -3.80 22.33
C ARG A 152 -20.59 -3.32 21.27
N ILE A 153 -19.37 -3.82 21.36
CA ILE A 153 -18.34 -3.64 20.36
C ILE A 153 -18.61 -4.60 19.19
N ILE A 154 -18.69 -4.06 17.96
CA ILE A 154 -18.86 -4.84 16.74
C ILE A 154 -17.53 -4.83 16.00
N LEU A 155 -16.89 -5.99 15.88
CA LEU A 155 -15.60 -6.11 15.19
C LEU A 155 -15.81 -6.14 13.68
N VAL A 156 -15.16 -5.22 12.97
CA VAL A 156 -15.06 -5.22 11.51
C VAL A 156 -13.65 -5.65 11.12
N VAL A 157 -13.55 -6.72 10.32
CA VAL A 157 -12.28 -7.36 9.97
C VAL A 157 -12.17 -7.64 8.48
N ARG A 158 -10.97 -7.93 8.00
CA ARG A 158 -10.72 -8.30 6.60
C ARG A 158 -11.03 -9.78 6.36
N ALA A 159 -11.79 -10.05 5.30
CA ALA A 159 -12.09 -11.39 4.81
C ALA A 159 -11.02 -11.90 3.80
N ASP A 160 -10.40 -10.96 3.06
CA ASP A 160 -9.36 -11.23 2.07
C ASP A 160 -7.97 -11.36 2.71
N GLY A 161 -6.99 -11.83 1.93
CA GLY A 161 -5.58 -11.83 2.32
C GLY A 161 -5.02 -10.39 2.32
N SER A 162 -4.88 -9.80 3.51
CA SER A 162 -4.60 -8.39 3.73
C SER A 162 -3.27 -8.14 4.43
N GLY A 163 -2.40 -7.32 3.83
CA GLY A 163 -1.19 -6.85 4.49
C GLY A 163 -1.52 -5.94 5.68
N THR A 164 -2.60 -5.15 5.61
CA THR A 164 -3.11 -4.37 6.74
C THR A 164 -3.44 -5.28 7.94
N THR A 165 -4.07 -6.45 7.69
CA THR A 165 -4.32 -7.46 8.73
C THR A 165 -3.02 -8.00 9.32
N TYR A 166 -2.01 -8.28 8.49
CA TYR A 166 -0.73 -8.80 8.96
C TYR A 166 -0.07 -7.85 9.95
N HIS A 167 0.12 -6.57 9.58
CA HIS A 167 0.78 -5.58 10.45
C HIS A 167 -0.04 -5.24 11.70
N PHE A 168 -1.36 -5.19 11.57
CA PHE A 168 -2.25 -5.04 12.73
C PHE A 168 -2.09 -6.21 13.70
N ALA A 169 -2.07 -7.44 13.21
CA ALA A 169 -1.89 -8.64 14.02
C ALA A 169 -0.48 -8.74 14.63
N ASP A 170 0.58 -8.37 13.89
CA ASP A 170 1.95 -8.28 14.40
C ASP A 170 2.03 -7.30 15.58
N TYR A 171 1.44 -6.09 15.41
CA TYR A 171 1.37 -5.12 16.48
C TYR A 171 0.65 -5.67 17.73
N LEU A 172 -0.54 -6.27 17.56
CA LEU A 172 -1.27 -6.87 18.68
C LEU A 172 -0.47 -7.99 19.36
N GLY A 173 0.28 -8.77 18.60
CA GLY A 173 1.17 -9.81 19.12
C GLY A 173 2.36 -9.28 19.92
N ARG A 174 2.84 -8.07 19.62
CA ARG A 174 3.86 -7.36 20.41
C ARG A 174 3.31 -6.85 21.73
N GLN A 175 2.03 -6.50 21.76
CA GLN A 175 1.36 -5.88 22.90
C GLN A 175 0.68 -6.90 23.84
N ASN A 176 0.37 -8.12 23.35
CA ASN A 176 -0.40 -9.12 24.10
C ASN A 176 0.07 -10.54 23.79
N ALA A 177 0.54 -11.26 24.84
CA ALA A 177 1.08 -12.61 24.70
C ALA A 177 0.01 -13.65 24.29
N THR A 178 -1.23 -13.50 24.74
CA THR A 178 -2.35 -14.38 24.36
C THR A 178 -2.66 -14.24 22.87
N TRP A 179 -2.68 -13.01 22.35
CA TRP A 179 -2.81 -12.77 20.91
C TRP A 179 -1.70 -13.45 20.13
N LYS A 180 -0.43 -13.21 20.53
CA LYS A 180 0.75 -13.80 19.87
C LYS A 180 0.67 -15.31 19.78
N GLN A 181 0.28 -15.96 20.88
CA GLN A 181 0.18 -17.42 20.94
C GLN A 181 -0.97 -17.97 20.10
N ARG A 182 -2.12 -17.27 20.09
CA ARG A 182 -3.36 -17.75 19.46
C ARG A 182 -3.43 -17.48 17.98
N PHE A 183 -3.02 -16.29 17.55
CA PHE A 183 -3.19 -15.81 16.17
C PHE A 183 -1.86 -15.51 15.45
N GLY A 184 -0.85 -15.02 16.17
CA GLY A 184 0.39 -14.54 15.57
C GLY A 184 0.14 -13.37 14.61
N ALA A 185 0.92 -13.34 13.51
CA ALA A 185 0.77 -12.40 12.41
C ALA A 185 0.58 -13.16 11.10
N ALA A 186 -0.52 -12.89 10.41
CA ALA A 186 -0.82 -13.49 9.10
C ALA A 186 -1.70 -12.53 8.28
N THR A 187 -1.64 -12.65 6.96
CA THR A 187 -2.49 -11.85 6.06
C THR A 187 -3.96 -12.27 6.13
N LYS A 188 -4.27 -13.48 6.62
CA LYS A 188 -5.61 -14.01 6.84
C LYS A 188 -5.66 -14.73 8.17
N LEU A 189 -6.60 -14.36 9.01
CA LEU A 189 -6.77 -14.90 10.35
C LEU A 189 -8.09 -15.68 10.47
N ALA A 190 -8.10 -16.68 11.35
CA ALA A 190 -9.32 -17.36 11.78
C ALA A 190 -9.98 -16.53 12.90
N TRP A 191 -10.68 -15.47 12.51
CA TRP A 191 -11.33 -14.56 13.46
C TRP A 191 -12.35 -15.29 14.36
N PRO A 192 -12.56 -14.83 15.61
CA PRO A 192 -13.63 -15.35 16.44
C PRO A 192 -15.00 -15.16 15.81
N GLY A 193 -15.98 -15.97 16.18
CA GLY A 193 -17.34 -15.84 15.67
C GLY A 193 -17.99 -14.49 16.02
N GLY A 194 -18.94 -14.04 15.18
CA GLY A 194 -19.71 -12.82 15.41
C GLY A 194 -19.01 -11.55 14.93
N VAL A 195 -17.97 -11.66 14.09
CA VAL A 195 -17.34 -10.50 13.43
C VAL A 195 -18.00 -10.18 12.09
N THR A 196 -17.93 -8.92 11.66
CA THR A 196 -18.29 -8.49 10.30
C THR A 196 -17.05 -8.55 9.42
N ALA A 197 -16.96 -9.56 8.56
CA ALA A 197 -15.84 -9.76 7.66
C ALA A 197 -16.12 -9.18 6.27
N VAL A 198 -15.24 -8.31 5.78
CA VAL A 198 -15.39 -7.57 4.50
C VAL A 198 -14.10 -7.56 3.70
N ASN A 199 -14.21 -7.36 2.38
CA ASN A 199 -13.06 -7.32 1.49
C ASN A 199 -12.54 -5.88 1.30
N GLY A 200 -11.23 -5.72 1.29
CA GLY A 200 -10.54 -4.48 0.99
C GLY A 200 -10.74 -3.36 2.03
N SER A 201 -9.94 -2.30 1.90
CA SER A 201 -10.03 -1.12 2.78
C SER A 201 -11.36 -0.39 2.61
N GLY A 202 -11.86 -0.26 1.39
CA GLY A 202 -13.19 0.35 1.13
C GLY A 202 -14.34 -0.40 1.80
N GLY A 203 -14.27 -1.74 1.87
CA GLY A 203 -15.24 -2.56 2.60
C GLY A 203 -15.22 -2.28 4.10
N VAL A 204 -14.03 -2.16 4.71
CA VAL A 204 -13.90 -1.80 6.14
C VAL A 204 -14.46 -0.41 6.40
N SER A 205 -14.08 0.58 5.58
CA SER A 205 -14.59 1.95 5.70
C SER A 205 -16.11 1.99 5.69
N LYS A 206 -16.73 1.36 4.71
CA LYS A 206 -18.19 1.29 4.59
C LYS A 206 -18.83 0.63 5.81
N ALA A 207 -18.34 -0.56 6.20
CA ALA A 207 -18.93 -1.32 7.29
C ALA A 207 -18.83 -0.57 8.63
N VAL A 208 -17.70 0.10 8.91
CA VAL A 208 -17.56 0.90 10.14
C VAL A 208 -18.52 2.08 10.14
N ARG A 209 -18.63 2.83 9.04
CA ARG A 209 -19.55 3.99 8.95
C ARG A 209 -21.01 3.60 9.13
N GLU A 210 -21.41 2.44 8.61
CA GLU A 210 -22.81 2.00 8.62
C GLU A 210 -23.21 1.25 9.90
N THR A 211 -22.23 0.86 10.75
CA THR A 211 -22.48 0.02 11.94
C THR A 211 -22.17 0.79 13.22
N GLN A 212 -23.18 1.19 13.96
CA GLN A 212 -23.01 1.83 15.27
C GLN A 212 -22.31 0.90 16.26
N GLY A 213 -21.33 1.41 16.99
CA GLY A 213 -20.52 0.63 17.93
C GLY A 213 -19.43 -0.22 17.24
N ALA A 214 -19.24 -0.07 15.94
CA ALA A 214 -18.18 -0.79 15.22
C ALA A 214 -16.78 -0.29 15.57
N ILE A 215 -15.84 -1.22 15.55
CA ILE A 215 -14.39 -0.97 15.48
C ILE A 215 -13.80 -1.73 14.30
N GLY A 216 -12.98 -1.07 13.49
CA GLY A 216 -12.22 -1.65 12.41
C GLY A 216 -10.77 -1.19 12.45
N TYR A 217 -9.94 -1.68 11.53
CA TYR A 217 -8.58 -1.21 11.29
C TYR A 217 -8.37 -1.00 9.79
N ILE A 218 -7.76 0.13 9.42
CA ILE A 218 -7.73 0.57 8.02
C ILE A 218 -6.51 1.44 7.75
N ASP A 219 -6.10 1.57 6.50
CA ASP A 219 -5.08 2.53 6.08
C ASP A 219 -5.51 3.98 6.35
N TYR A 220 -4.54 4.81 6.73
CA TYR A 220 -4.77 6.20 7.13
C TYR A 220 -5.36 7.08 6.02
N SER A 221 -5.08 6.81 4.75
CA SER A 221 -5.68 7.58 3.66
C SER A 221 -7.21 7.51 3.68
N TYR A 222 -7.76 6.33 3.90
CA TYR A 222 -9.21 6.14 4.04
C TYR A 222 -9.80 6.82 5.28
N VAL A 223 -9.01 6.94 6.36
CA VAL A 223 -9.48 7.67 7.56
C VAL A 223 -9.79 9.12 7.21
N ILE A 224 -8.91 9.75 6.43
CA ILE A 224 -9.06 11.15 6.04
C ILE A 224 -10.12 11.32 4.94
N ASP A 225 -10.03 10.51 3.89
CA ASP A 225 -10.88 10.66 2.70
C ASP A 225 -12.35 10.34 2.99
N ASP A 226 -12.62 9.38 3.87
CA ASP A 226 -13.96 8.94 4.26
C ASP A 226 -14.46 9.56 5.59
N GLY A 227 -13.65 10.41 6.25
CA GLY A 227 -14.01 11.09 7.50
C GLY A 227 -14.22 10.15 8.68
N LEU A 228 -13.44 9.05 8.78
CA LEU A 228 -13.56 8.08 9.85
C LEU A 228 -13.00 8.62 11.18
N SER A 229 -13.58 8.19 12.31
CA SER A 229 -13.08 8.52 13.63
C SER A 229 -11.97 7.56 14.06
N ALA A 230 -10.71 8.00 13.96
CA ALA A 230 -9.55 7.23 14.41
C ALA A 230 -9.39 7.27 15.93
N ILE A 231 -8.85 6.18 16.48
CA ILE A 231 -8.47 6.04 17.90
C ILE A 231 -7.05 6.56 18.09
N SER A 232 -6.80 7.30 19.20
CA SER A 232 -5.45 7.59 19.65
C SER A 232 -4.86 6.37 20.37
N MET A 233 -3.68 5.92 19.92
CA MET A 233 -3.02 4.73 20.46
C MET A 233 -1.88 5.12 21.41
N ARG A 234 -1.67 4.32 22.46
CA ARG A 234 -0.47 4.45 23.28
C ARG A 234 0.72 3.88 22.53
N ASN A 235 1.75 4.70 22.32
CA ASN A 235 2.99 4.29 21.65
C ASN A 235 4.01 3.66 22.62
N ALA A 236 5.17 3.24 22.09
CA ALA A 236 6.25 2.62 22.87
C ALA A 236 6.79 3.51 24.01
N GLU A 237 6.71 4.84 23.86
CA GLU A 237 7.09 5.81 24.90
C GLU A 237 5.98 6.10 25.92
N GLY A 238 4.85 5.38 25.83
CA GLY A 238 3.71 5.56 26.73
C GLY A 238 2.81 6.76 26.42
N GLN A 239 3.10 7.51 25.33
CA GLN A 239 2.31 8.67 24.92
C GLN A 239 1.10 8.24 24.10
N PHE A 240 -0.04 8.94 24.28
CA PHE A 240 -1.18 8.77 23.37
C PHE A 240 -1.00 9.66 22.14
N VAL A 241 -0.89 9.03 20.98
CA VAL A 241 -0.70 9.69 19.69
C VAL A 241 -1.88 9.40 18.77
N ALA A 242 -2.26 10.38 17.95
CA ALA A 242 -3.21 10.17 16.86
C ALA A 242 -2.45 9.75 15.58
N PRO A 243 -3.06 8.98 14.67
CA PRO A 243 -2.43 8.63 13.40
C PRO A 243 -2.18 9.90 12.58
N SER A 244 -0.97 10.02 12.05
CA SER A 244 -0.57 11.16 11.23
C SER A 244 0.65 10.81 10.38
N ALA A 245 0.83 11.50 9.24
CA ALA A 245 2.01 11.34 8.42
C ALA A 245 3.32 11.66 9.19
N ASP A 246 3.29 12.60 10.13
CA ASP A 246 4.43 12.90 10.99
C ASP A 246 4.74 11.76 11.96
N GLY A 247 3.71 11.09 12.50
CA GLY A 247 3.88 9.93 13.36
C GLY A 247 4.45 8.72 12.59
N PHE A 248 4.04 8.52 11.35
CA PHE A 248 4.61 7.45 10.49
C PHE A 248 6.07 7.77 10.14
N ARG A 249 6.37 9.03 9.82
CA ARG A 249 7.75 9.47 9.55
C ARG A 249 8.64 9.28 10.78
N GLU A 250 8.14 9.64 11.96
CA GLU A 250 8.86 9.44 13.22
C GLU A 250 9.19 7.96 13.44
N ALA A 251 8.24 7.04 13.25
CA ALA A 251 8.49 5.61 13.34
C ALA A 251 9.58 5.14 12.38
N VAL A 252 9.57 5.62 11.13
CA VAL A 252 10.59 5.29 10.13
C VAL A 252 11.97 5.82 10.53
N LEU A 253 12.07 7.03 11.07
CA LEU A 253 13.34 7.63 11.52
C LEU A 253 14.04 6.79 12.59
N HIS A 254 13.28 6.05 13.39
CA HIS A 254 13.79 5.17 14.44
C HIS A 254 13.96 3.71 13.99
N SER A 255 13.81 3.41 12.70
CA SER A 255 13.90 2.07 12.14
C SER A 255 15.17 1.85 11.31
N SER A 256 15.46 0.60 10.95
CA SER A 256 16.51 0.23 10.02
C SER A 256 16.24 0.73 8.58
N TRP A 257 15.00 1.04 8.23
CA TRP A 257 14.68 1.70 6.96
C TRP A 257 15.47 3.01 6.80
N PHE A 258 15.49 3.83 7.84
CA PHE A 258 16.21 5.10 7.79
C PHE A 258 17.71 4.93 8.01
N THR A 259 18.14 4.10 8.98
CA THR A 259 19.53 4.00 9.37
C THR A 259 20.39 3.28 8.35
N SER A 260 19.89 2.19 7.74
CA SER A 260 20.63 1.31 6.82
C SER A 260 19.96 1.12 5.45
N GLY A 261 18.74 1.59 5.23
CA GLY A 261 17.96 1.30 4.03
C GLY A 261 17.43 -0.13 3.97
N ASP A 262 17.42 -0.84 5.12
CA ASP A 262 16.86 -2.19 5.22
C ASP A 262 15.34 -2.13 5.31
N PHE A 263 14.69 -2.26 4.17
CA PHE A 263 13.24 -2.27 4.05
C PHE A 263 12.58 -3.65 4.27
N ALA A 264 13.37 -4.67 4.61
CA ALA A 264 12.85 -5.99 4.94
C ALA A 264 12.44 -6.12 6.41
N SER A 265 12.84 -5.18 7.26
CA SER A 265 12.48 -5.18 8.68
C SER A 265 11.14 -4.48 8.92
N GLU A 266 10.43 -4.96 9.95
CA GLU A 266 9.17 -4.36 10.40
C GLU A 266 9.39 -2.97 11.02
N ILE A 267 8.42 -2.09 10.83
CA ILE A 267 8.40 -0.73 11.38
C ILE A 267 7.24 -0.50 12.36
N ASN A 268 6.71 -1.60 12.92
CA ASN A 268 5.71 -1.56 13.98
C ASN A 268 6.37 -1.29 15.34
N ASP A 269 5.68 -0.52 16.18
CA ASP A 269 6.04 -0.21 17.58
C ASP A 269 7.44 0.39 17.75
N MET A 270 7.82 1.26 16.81
CA MET A 270 9.09 1.97 16.87
C MET A 270 9.11 3.01 18.01
N PRO A 271 10.28 3.22 18.66
CA PRO A 271 10.43 4.26 19.67
C PRO A 271 10.22 5.66 19.09
N GLY A 272 10.14 6.65 19.96
CA GLY A 272 9.93 8.06 19.61
C GLY A 272 8.62 8.63 20.16
N PRO A 273 8.66 9.85 20.72
CA PRO A 273 7.51 10.42 21.45
C PRO A 273 6.27 10.65 20.57
N LYS A 274 6.45 10.76 19.26
CA LYS A 274 5.36 10.95 18.29
C LYS A 274 5.16 9.73 17.37
N SER A 275 5.98 8.67 17.52
CA SER A 275 5.89 7.48 16.67
C SER A 275 4.50 6.87 16.72
N TRP A 276 3.91 6.68 15.54
CA TRP A 276 2.68 5.93 15.40
C TRP A 276 2.98 4.43 15.49
N PRO A 277 2.30 3.67 16.36
CA PRO A 277 2.73 2.30 16.65
C PRO A 277 2.42 1.27 15.56
N ILE A 278 1.52 1.57 14.60
CA ILE A 278 1.13 0.64 13.56
C ILE A 278 1.48 1.24 12.19
N THR A 279 2.77 1.22 11.86
CA THR A 279 3.31 1.77 10.61
C THR A 279 3.75 0.65 9.69
N MET A 280 3.50 0.79 8.39
CA MET A 280 3.86 -0.22 7.39
C MET A 280 4.40 0.39 6.10
N GLY A 281 5.22 -0.39 5.37
CA GLY A 281 5.56 -0.13 3.98
C GLY A 281 4.60 -0.83 3.03
N THR A 282 4.46 -0.31 1.81
CA THR A 282 3.84 -1.03 0.70
C THR A 282 4.89 -1.36 -0.34
N TYR A 283 4.75 -2.50 -1.01
CA TYR A 283 5.75 -3.06 -1.91
C TYR A 283 5.13 -3.43 -3.24
N ILE A 284 5.96 -3.43 -4.27
CA ILE A 284 5.66 -4.02 -5.57
C ILE A 284 6.57 -5.23 -5.80
N ALA A 285 5.99 -6.31 -6.32
CA ALA A 285 6.68 -7.51 -6.79
C ALA A 285 6.60 -7.59 -8.30
N VAL A 286 7.72 -7.89 -8.96
CA VAL A 286 7.85 -8.10 -10.41
C VAL A 286 8.69 -9.34 -10.70
N PRO A 287 8.56 -9.98 -11.88
CA PRO A 287 9.47 -11.07 -12.28
C PRO A 287 10.91 -10.60 -12.34
N ARG A 288 11.86 -11.41 -11.84
CA ARG A 288 13.30 -11.15 -11.95
C ARG A 288 13.75 -11.21 -13.41
N VAL A 289 13.25 -12.22 -14.16
CA VAL A 289 13.42 -12.33 -15.60
C VAL A 289 12.05 -12.20 -16.25
N ALA A 290 11.81 -11.09 -16.93
CA ALA A 290 10.52 -10.75 -17.51
C ALA A 290 10.26 -11.51 -18.81
N GLN A 291 9.20 -12.31 -18.87
CA GLN A 291 8.76 -12.96 -20.12
C GLN A 291 8.14 -11.95 -21.11
N HIS A 292 7.60 -10.84 -20.58
CA HIS A 292 7.05 -9.72 -21.34
C HIS A 292 7.83 -8.44 -20.99
N PRO A 293 9.07 -8.26 -21.55
CA PRO A 293 9.99 -7.20 -21.13
C PRO A 293 9.41 -5.78 -21.24
N ALA A 294 8.66 -5.50 -22.29
CA ALA A 294 8.09 -4.17 -22.52
C ALA A 294 7.10 -3.76 -21.42
N GLN A 295 6.21 -4.67 -21.03
CA GLN A 295 5.21 -4.44 -19.98
C GLN A 295 5.88 -4.24 -18.62
N VAL A 296 6.81 -5.13 -18.26
CA VAL A 296 7.54 -5.03 -16.99
C VAL A 296 8.40 -3.75 -16.96
N GLN A 297 9.05 -3.36 -18.06
CA GLN A 297 9.80 -2.11 -18.15
C GLN A 297 8.88 -0.90 -17.95
N SER A 298 7.65 -0.89 -18.50
CA SER A 298 6.67 0.16 -18.27
C SER A 298 6.23 0.22 -16.80
N ALA A 299 6.01 -0.93 -16.14
CA ALA A 299 5.72 -0.97 -14.71
C ALA A 299 6.88 -0.40 -13.86
N LEU A 300 8.12 -0.78 -14.19
CA LEU A 300 9.32 -0.24 -13.52
C LEU A 300 9.51 1.26 -13.78
N ARG A 301 9.20 1.74 -14.99
CA ARG A 301 9.21 3.16 -15.34
C ARG A 301 8.21 3.96 -14.51
N PHE A 302 6.99 3.44 -14.37
CA PHE A 302 5.95 4.03 -13.49
C PHE A 302 6.44 4.18 -12.04
N VAL A 303 7.01 3.13 -11.46
CA VAL A 303 7.51 3.18 -10.07
C VAL A 303 8.72 4.09 -9.92
N THR A 304 9.67 4.02 -10.87
CA THR A 304 10.86 4.89 -10.86
C THR A 304 10.45 6.37 -11.00
N TRP A 305 9.44 6.66 -11.84
CA TRP A 305 8.86 7.99 -11.92
C TRP A 305 8.24 8.41 -10.58
N GLY A 306 7.55 7.50 -9.90
CA GLY A 306 7.01 7.74 -8.56
C GLY A 306 8.08 8.14 -7.54
N TYR A 307 9.27 7.54 -7.58
CA TYR A 307 10.39 7.94 -6.72
C TYR A 307 10.97 9.31 -7.09
N LEU A 308 11.05 9.64 -8.38
CA LEU A 308 11.65 10.88 -8.85
C LEU A 308 10.72 12.11 -8.75
N HIS A 309 9.40 11.89 -8.87
CA HIS A 309 8.42 12.97 -9.02
C HIS A 309 7.20 12.82 -8.09
N GLY A 310 7.00 11.65 -7.49
CA GLY A 310 5.78 11.31 -6.78
C GLY A 310 5.72 11.71 -5.31
N ASP A 311 6.76 12.28 -4.71
CA ASP A 311 6.83 12.61 -3.28
C ASP A 311 5.71 13.53 -2.82
N LEU A 312 5.47 14.63 -3.55
CA LEU A 312 4.39 15.57 -3.24
C LEU A 312 3.02 14.90 -3.36
N LEU A 313 2.86 14.10 -4.41
CA LEU A 313 1.63 13.36 -4.68
C LEU A 313 1.35 12.29 -3.62
N ALA A 314 2.39 11.60 -3.15
CA ALA A 314 2.27 10.65 -2.04
C ALA A 314 1.80 11.36 -0.76
N ARG A 315 2.36 12.54 -0.42
CA ARG A 315 1.91 13.35 0.73
C ARG A 315 0.47 13.84 0.58
N GLN A 316 0.07 14.27 -0.63
CA GLN A 316 -1.32 14.63 -0.92
C GLN A 316 -2.27 13.45 -0.73
N ALA A 317 -1.86 12.24 -1.13
CA ALA A 317 -2.58 11.00 -0.90
C ALA A 317 -2.44 10.45 0.55
N LYS A 318 -1.86 11.21 1.49
CA LYS A 318 -1.68 10.89 2.93
C LYS A 318 -0.66 9.77 3.21
N PHE A 319 0.26 9.55 2.30
CA PHE A 319 1.39 8.64 2.46
C PHE A 319 2.68 9.37 2.80
N VAL A 320 3.65 8.65 3.33
CA VAL A 320 5.01 9.13 3.55
C VAL A 320 5.91 8.58 2.43
N PRO A 321 6.61 9.45 1.69
CA PRO A 321 7.63 9.03 0.73
C PRO A 321 8.72 8.21 1.40
N LEU A 322 9.36 7.35 0.63
CA LEU A 322 10.51 6.58 1.12
C LEU A 322 11.69 7.50 1.44
N PRO A 323 12.45 7.26 2.53
CA PRO A 323 13.74 7.91 2.74
C PRO A 323 14.72 7.62 1.60
N ASP A 324 15.63 8.55 1.31
CA ASP A 324 16.59 8.45 0.19
C ASP A 324 17.39 7.14 0.19
N LYS A 325 17.85 6.69 1.37
CA LYS A 325 18.56 5.40 1.50
C LYS A 325 17.69 4.21 1.10
N VAL A 326 16.40 4.25 1.43
CA VAL A 326 15.44 3.20 1.05
C VAL A 326 15.17 3.25 -0.43
N GLN A 327 15.00 4.44 -1.01
CA GLN A 327 14.86 4.58 -2.47
C GLN A 327 16.08 4.03 -3.21
N ALA A 328 17.30 4.34 -2.74
CA ALA A 328 18.52 3.79 -3.31
C ALA A 328 18.59 2.26 -3.21
N SER A 329 18.23 1.69 -2.04
CA SER A 329 18.14 0.24 -1.86
C SER A 329 17.07 -0.39 -2.75
N ALA A 330 15.91 0.25 -2.88
CA ALA A 330 14.84 -0.19 -3.77
C ALA A 330 15.29 -0.18 -5.23
N TYR A 331 16.00 0.87 -5.66
CA TYR A 331 16.52 0.96 -7.01
C TYR A 331 17.57 -0.12 -7.31
N ASN A 332 18.37 -0.52 -6.33
CA ASN A 332 19.28 -1.66 -6.45
C ASN A 332 18.52 -2.96 -6.75
N GLU A 333 17.34 -3.17 -6.14
CA GLU A 333 16.48 -4.33 -6.46
C GLU A 333 15.87 -4.19 -7.86
N ILE A 334 15.37 -3.01 -8.22
CA ILE A 334 14.82 -2.72 -9.55
C ILE A 334 15.85 -3.01 -10.66
N SER A 335 17.12 -2.66 -10.43
CA SER A 335 18.20 -2.86 -11.42
C SER A 335 18.50 -4.33 -11.71
N LYS A 336 18.09 -5.26 -10.81
CA LYS A 336 18.26 -6.72 -10.99
C LYS A 336 17.19 -7.33 -11.91
N VAL A 337 16.15 -6.59 -12.24
CA VAL A 337 15.10 -7.06 -13.16
C VAL A 337 15.64 -7.00 -14.59
N ALA A 338 15.58 -8.12 -15.31
CA ALA A 338 16.17 -8.25 -16.63
C ALA A 338 15.17 -8.83 -17.65
N GLY A 339 15.44 -8.57 -18.91
CA GLY A 339 14.82 -9.28 -20.03
C GLY A 339 15.46 -10.65 -20.25
N PRO A 340 14.90 -11.47 -21.18
CA PRO A 340 15.48 -12.77 -21.54
C PRO A 340 16.88 -12.66 -22.15
N ASP A 341 17.25 -11.48 -22.68
CA ASP A 341 18.58 -11.17 -23.24
C ASP A 341 19.60 -10.75 -22.15
N GLY A 342 19.21 -10.77 -20.88
CA GLY A 342 20.05 -10.39 -19.73
C GLY A 342 20.21 -8.89 -19.53
N LYS A 343 19.60 -8.03 -20.35
CA LYS A 343 19.67 -6.57 -20.16
C LYS A 343 18.76 -6.14 -19.02
N SER A 344 19.28 -5.22 -18.16
CA SER A 344 18.49 -4.66 -17.07
C SER A 344 17.35 -3.78 -17.59
N LEU A 345 16.12 -4.17 -17.27
CA LEU A 345 14.91 -3.40 -17.56
C LEU A 345 14.78 -2.18 -16.64
N GLY A 346 15.28 -2.28 -15.40
CA GLY A 346 15.30 -1.16 -14.45
C GLY A 346 16.19 -0.02 -14.92
N ALA A 347 17.38 -0.32 -15.44
CA ALA A 347 18.25 0.68 -16.04
C ALA A 347 17.63 1.29 -17.29
N GLY A 348 16.93 0.49 -18.12
CA GLY A 348 16.16 0.95 -19.27
C GLY A 348 15.05 1.92 -18.87
N ALA A 349 14.27 1.59 -17.85
CA ALA A 349 13.20 2.43 -17.32
C ALA A 349 13.70 3.82 -16.87
N LEU A 350 14.82 3.86 -16.15
CA LEU A 350 15.45 5.13 -15.74
C LEU A 350 15.94 5.93 -16.92
N ALA A 351 16.62 5.29 -17.89
CA ALA A 351 17.14 5.94 -19.08
C ALA A 351 16.01 6.57 -19.93
N ASP A 352 14.85 5.91 -20.01
CA ASP A 352 13.69 6.44 -20.72
C ASP A 352 13.12 7.70 -20.06
N LEU A 353 13.05 7.72 -18.71
CA LEU A 353 12.60 8.90 -17.95
C LEU A 353 13.57 10.09 -18.10
N MET A 354 14.88 9.83 -18.23
CA MET A 354 15.87 10.91 -18.42
C MET A 354 15.87 11.49 -19.84
N LYS A 355 15.39 10.75 -20.84
CA LYS A 355 15.28 11.23 -22.24
C LYS A 355 14.02 12.06 -22.48
N ALA A 356 12.96 11.84 -21.68
CA ALA A 356 11.68 12.52 -21.81
C ALA A 356 11.67 13.94 -21.23
N ARG A 357 12.82 14.40 -20.71
CA ARG A 357 13.08 15.79 -20.29
C ARG A 357 13.69 16.57 -21.45
#